data_712059578287d226a96c8a633ad3d9fc
#
_entry.id   712059578287d226a96c8a633ad3d9fc
#
_cell.length_a   1.000
_cell.length_b   1.000
_cell.length_c   1.000
_cell.angle_alpha   90.00
_cell.angle_beta   90.00
_cell.angle_gamma   90.00
#
_symmetry.space_group_name_H-M   'P 1'
#
loop_
_entity.id
_entity.type
_entity.pdbx_description
1 polymer ?
#
loop_
_entity_poly.entity_id
_entity_poly.type
_entity_poly.pdbx_seq_one_letter_code
_entity_poly.pdbx_strand_id
1 'polypeptide(L)'
;MPILRLDHVQLAMPKGGEDRARAFYSGLLGIPEVPKPPALAGRGGAWFESGDLKVHLGVDPEFRAARKAHPAFLVRGLPEIVARLRSAGVASDDGEPGVERVYVTDPFGNRLELIASDD
;
A
#
# COMPACT_ATOMS: atom_id res chain seq x y z
N MET A 1 -1.01 -28.21 7.95
CA MET A 1 -0.26 -26.95 7.96
C MET A 1 -0.72 -26.04 9.08
N PRO A 2 0.20 -25.65 10.04
CA PRO A 2 -0.22 -24.72 11.09
C PRO A 2 -0.36 -23.27 10.64
N ILE A 3 0.36 -22.84 9.58
CA ILE A 3 0.24 -21.48 9.07
C ILE A 3 -0.93 -21.41 8.11
N LEU A 4 -1.92 -20.56 8.39
CA LEU A 4 -3.19 -20.54 7.69
C LEU A 4 -3.26 -19.54 6.55
N ARG A 5 -2.75 -18.32 6.76
CA ARG A 5 -2.82 -17.22 5.78
C ARG A 5 -2.01 -16.02 6.27
N LEU A 6 -1.89 -15.04 5.43
CA LEU A 6 -1.36 -13.75 5.88
C LEU A 6 -2.40 -13.04 6.75
N ASP A 7 -1.95 -12.43 7.85
CA ASP A 7 -2.79 -11.54 8.64
C ASP A 7 -2.73 -10.11 8.10
N HIS A 8 -1.52 -9.62 7.92
CA HIS A 8 -1.31 -8.26 7.38
C HIS A 8 0.03 -8.20 6.66
N VAL A 9 0.22 -7.13 5.90
CA VAL A 9 1.53 -6.76 5.38
C VAL A 9 1.94 -5.46 6.04
N GLN A 10 3.20 -5.37 6.49
CA GLN A 10 3.75 -4.12 7.00
C GLN A 10 4.83 -3.62 6.06
N LEU A 11 4.70 -2.37 5.64
CA LEU A 11 5.69 -1.67 4.85
C LEU A 11 6.39 -0.66 5.72
N ALA A 12 7.66 -0.40 5.42
CA ALA A 12 8.42 0.60 6.16
C ALA A 12 8.15 2.00 5.63
N MET A 13 8.29 2.99 6.50
CA MET A 13 8.22 4.40 6.13
C MET A 13 9.21 5.19 6.97
N PRO A 14 9.64 6.37 6.51
CA PRO A 14 10.48 7.23 7.33
C PRO A 14 9.65 7.92 8.41
N LYS A 15 10.33 8.34 9.48
CA LYS A 15 9.71 9.11 10.54
C LYS A 15 9.06 10.38 9.99
N GLY A 16 7.85 10.67 10.46
CA GLY A 16 7.13 11.89 10.09
C GLY A 16 6.36 11.81 8.78
N GLY A 17 6.28 10.63 8.15
CA GLY A 17 5.60 10.48 6.86
C GLY A 17 4.12 10.12 6.94
N GLU A 18 3.50 10.17 8.12
CA GLU A 18 2.13 9.69 8.31
C GLU A 18 1.12 10.39 7.40
N ASP A 19 1.23 11.72 7.25
CA ASP A 19 0.28 12.46 6.39
C ASP A 19 0.40 12.03 4.92
N ARG A 20 1.61 11.78 4.45
CA ARG A 20 1.81 11.28 3.09
C ARG A 20 1.29 9.86 2.93
N ALA A 21 1.45 9.03 3.95
CA ALA A 21 0.89 7.68 3.95
C ALA A 21 -0.64 7.73 3.85
N ARG A 22 -1.29 8.61 4.63
CA ARG A 22 -2.75 8.78 4.61
C ARG A 22 -3.24 9.25 3.24
N ALA A 23 -2.57 10.23 2.66
CA ALA A 23 -2.96 10.75 1.35
C ALA A 23 -2.90 9.67 0.28
N PHE A 24 -1.94 8.77 0.36
CA PHE A 24 -1.75 7.71 -0.62
C PHE A 24 -2.64 6.50 -0.34
N TYR A 25 -2.47 5.86 0.81
CA TYR A 25 -3.15 4.59 1.08
C TYR A 25 -4.65 4.76 1.31
N SER A 26 -5.06 5.83 1.98
CA SER A 26 -6.48 6.13 2.17
C SER A 26 -7.02 7.01 1.06
N GLY A 27 -6.34 8.10 0.73
CA GLY A 27 -6.84 9.06 -0.25
C GLY A 27 -6.86 8.53 -1.68
N LEU A 28 -5.79 7.91 -2.15
CA LEU A 28 -5.69 7.44 -3.53
C LEU A 28 -6.12 5.98 -3.67
N LEU A 29 -5.66 5.09 -2.78
CA LEU A 29 -6.01 3.67 -2.87
C LEU A 29 -7.35 3.34 -2.23
N GLY A 30 -7.89 4.23 -1.39
CA GLY A 30 -9.22 4.04 -0.81
C GLY A 30 -9.29 3.07 0.36
N ILE A 31 -8.16 2.74 0.99
CA ILE A 31 -8.16 1.85 2.15
C ILE A 31 -8.34 2.69 3.41
N PRO A 32 -9.43 2.53 4.18
CA PRO A 32 -9.67 3.38 5.35
C PRO A 32 -8.56 3.26 6.39
N GLU A 33 -8.18 4.38 6.98
CA GLU A 33 -7.28 4.35 8.13
C GLU A 33 -8.04 3.86 9.36
N VAL A 34 -7.40 2.99 10.15
CA VAL A 34 -7.96 2.50 11.42
C VAL A 34 -7.01 2.86 12.56
N PRO A 35 -7.53 3.03 13.80
CA PRO A 35 -6.66 3.34 14.93
C PRO A 35 -5.75 2.17 15.25
N LYS A 36 -4.51 2.49 15.64
CA LYS A 36 -3.59 1.49 16.15
C LYS A 36 -3.96 1.16 17.60
N PRO A 37 -3.64 -0.06 18.07
CA PRO A 37 -3.82 -0.36 19.49
C PRO A 37 -3.09 0.67 20.37
N PRO A 38 -3.66 1.04 21.54
CA PRO A 38 -3.03 2.06 22.39
C PRO A 38 -1.57 1.79 22.73
N ALA A 39 -1.19 0.54 22.92
CA ALA A 39 0.18 0.17 23.23
C ALA A 39 1.16 0.48 22.09
N LEU A 40 0.69 0.63 20.85
CA LEU A 40 1.52 0.89 19.67
C LEU A 40 1.37 2.31 19.14
N ALA A 41 0.42 3.08 19.67
CA ALA A 41 0.08 4.40 19.11
C ALA A 41 1.26 5.37 19.12
N GLY A 42 2.14 5.30 20.10
CA GLY A 42 3.28 6.21 20.22
C GLY A 42 4.47 5.89 19.31
N ARG A 43 4.41 4.79 18.57
CA ARG A 43 5.53 4.36 17.70
C ARG A 43 5.53 5.00 16.32
N GLY A 44 4.52 5.81 16.00
CA GLY A 44 4.35 6.38 14.66
C GLY A 44 3.81 5.36 13.68
N GLY A 45 3.75 5.77 12.40
CA GLY A 45 3.15 4.96 11.36
C GLY A 45 1.64 5.08 11.32
N ALA A 46 1.00 4.27 10.47
CA ALA A 46 -0.45 4.29 10.31
C ALA A 46 -0.92 2.94 9.78
N TRP A 47 -2.15 2.55 10.15
CA TRP A 47 -2.76 1.30 9.72
C TRP A 47 -3.96 1.58 8.84
N PHE A 48 -4.05 0.85 7.73
CA PHE A 48 -5.13 0.96 6.75
C PHE A 48 -5.76 -0.42 6.57
N GLU A 49 -7.04 -0.56 6.87
CA GLU A 49 -7.69 -1.87 6.86
C GLU A 49 -9.11 -1.78 6.33
N SER A 50 -9.50 -2.81 5.56
CA SER A 50 -10.87 -3.01 5.12
C SER A 50 -11.11 -4.51 4.99
N GLY A 51 -11.94 -5.08 5.85
CA GLY A 51 -12.16 -6.54 5.89
C GLY A 51 -10.86 -7.27 6.15
N ASP A 52 -10.51 -8.20 5.27
CA ASP A 52 -9.28 -8.98 5.38
C ASP A 52 -8.04 -8.26 4.81
N LEU A 53 -8.24 -7.12 4.17
CA LEU A 53 -7.13 -6.33 3.67
C LEU A 53 -6.56 -5.49 4.81
N LYS A 54 -5.30 -5.74 5.16
CA LYS A 54 -4.63 -5.04 6.26
C LYS A 54 -3.24 -4.62 5.82
N VAL A 55 -3.05 -3.31 5.67
CA VAL A 55 -1.79 -2.71 5.26
C VAL A 55 -1.34 -1.76 6.36
N HIS A 56 -0.20 -2.07 6.96
CA HIS A 56 0.37 -1.27 8.04
C HIS A 56 1.63 -0.58 7.56
N LEU A 57 1.80 0.69 7.90
CA LEU A 57 3.03 1.45 7.67
C LEU A 57 3.73 1.62 9.00
N GLY A 58 4.96 1.12 9.10
CA GLY A 58 5.75 1.21 10.33
C GLY A 58 6.99 2.08 10.11
N VAL A 59 7.30 2.92 11.10
CA VAL A 59 8.47 3.78 11.03
C VAL A 59 9.73 2.95 11.21
N ASP A 60 10.66 3.10 10.28
CA ASP A 60 11.99 2.53 10.37
C ASP A 60 13.00 3.69 10.42
N PRO A 61 13.75 3.86 11.54
CA PRO A 61 14.73 4.94 11.63
C PRO A 61 15.83 4.86 10.58
N GLU A 62 16.08 3.67 10.04
CA GLU A 62 17.04 3.43 8.96
C GLU A 62 16.31 3.08 7.68
N PHE A 63 15.30 3.86 7.35
CA PHE A 63 14.40 3.56 6.26
C PHE A 63 15.11 3.35 4.93
N ARG A 64 14.73 2.27 4.26
CA ARG A 64 15.04 1.99 2.86
C ARG A 64 13.77 1.55 2.16
N ALA A 65 13.53 2.10 0.98
CA ALA A 65 12.39 1.68 0.18
C ALA A 65 12.55 0.23 -0.28
N ALA A 66 11.46 -0.54 -0.21
CA ALA A 66 11.41 -1.89 -0.77
C ALA A 66 11.16 -1.77 -2.28
N ARG A 67 12.21 -1.89 -3.07
CA ARG A 67 12.14 -1.70 -4.53
C ARG A 67 11.95 -3.01 -5.28
N LYS A 68 12.24 -4.14 -4.66
CA LYS A 68 12.06 -5.46 -5.25
C LYS A 68 10.94 -6.22 -4.55
N ALA A 69 11.04 -6.40 -3.24
CA ALA A 69 9.96 -7.00 -2.46
C ALA A 69 8.75 -6.08 -2.49
N HIS A 70 7.57 -6.64 -2.76
CA HIS A 70 6.36 -5.83 -2.88
C HIS A 70 5.12 -6.66 -2.61
N PRO A 71 4.08 -6.05 -2.04
CA PRO A 71 2.77 -6.70 -2.01
C PRO A 71 2.06 -6.54 -3.34
N ALA A 72 1.14 -7.47 -3.64
CA ALA A 72 0.26 -7.39 -4.80
C ALA A 72 -1.19 -7.34 -4.30
N PHE A 73 -1.93 -6.36 -4.78
CA PHE A 73 -3.32 -6.16 -4.41
C PHE A 73 -4.23 -6.49 -5.58
N LEU A 74 -5.30 -7.23 -5.32
CA LEU A 74 -6.38 -7.38 -6.29
C LEU A 74 -7.25 -6.13 -6.23
N VAL A 75 -7.50 -5.52 -7.38
CA VAL A 75 -8.17 -4.22 -7.46
C VAL A 75 -9.38 -4.33 -8.38
N ARG A 76 -10.52 -3.89 -7.87
CA ARG A 76 -11.72 -3.69 -8.69
C ARG A 76 -11.60 -2.33 -9.37
N GLY A 77 -11.83 -2.31 -10.69
CA GLY A 77 -11.75 -1.06 -11.45
C GLY A 77 -10.32 -0.54 -11.58
N LEU A 78 -9.40 -1.39 -12.01
CA LEU A 78 -8.00 -1.00 -12.17
C LEU A 78 -7.80 0.26 -13.03
N PRO A 79 -8.49 0.44 -14.19
CA PRO A 79 -8.30 1.67 -14.97
C PRO A 79 -8.61 2.96 -14.21
N GLU A 80 -9.65 2.95 -13.39
CA GLU A 80 -10.06 4.13 -12.62
C GLU A 80 -9.03 4.49 -11.56
N ILE A 81 -8.50 3.49 -10.84
CA ILE A 81 -7.51 3.76 -9.81
C ILE A 81 -6.18 4.21 -10.42
N VAL A 82 -5.81 3.63 -11.56
CA VAL A 82 -4.60 4.05 -12.28
C VAL A 82 -4.73 5.51 -12.74
N ALA A 83 -5.90 5.89 -13.28
CA ALA A 83 -6.14 7.28 -13.68
C ALA A 83 -6.02 8.24 -12.49
N ARG A 84 -6.58 7.85 -11.35
CA ARG A 84 -6.48 8.65 -10.11
C ARG A 84 -5.04 8.82 -9.66
N LEU A 85 -4.26 7.74 -9.67
CA LEU A 85 -2.86 7.77 -9.28
C LEU A 85 -2.05 8.66 -10.23
N ARG A 86 -2.25 8.51 -11.54
CA ARG A 86 -1.56 9.35 -12.54
C ARG A 86 -1.90 10.83 -12.39
N SER A 87 -3.16 11.14 -12.10
CA SER A 87 -3.60 12.53 -11.87
C SER A 87 -2.93 13.13 -10.64
N ALA A 88 -2.55 12.31 -9.68
CA ALA A 88 -1.84 12.75 -8.48
C ALA A 88 -0.31 12.74 -8.66
N GLY A 89 0.18 12.47 -9.88
CA GLY A 89 1.61 12.47 -10.16
C GLY A 89 2.33 11.17 -9.83
N VAL A 90 1.58 10.09 -9.55
CA VAL A 90 2.18 8.77 -9.27
C VAL A 90 2.47 8.08 -10.60
N ALA A 91 3.73 7.74 -10.82
CA ALA A 91 4.13 7.01 -12.03
C ALA A 91 3.67 5.55 -11.93
N SER A 92 3.25 5.00 -13.05
CA SER A 92 2.88 3.58 -13.14
C SER A 92 3.65 2.91 -14.27
N ASP A 93 4.00 1.64 -14.04
CA ASP A 93 4.65 0.78 -15.01
C ASP A 93 3.67 -0.35 -15.33
N ASP A 94 3.33 -0.51 -16.60
CA ASP A 94 2.25 -1.40 -17.02
C ASP A 94 2.57 -2.89 -16.89
N GLY A 95 3.79 -3.26 -16.55
CA GLY A 95 4.14 -4.66 -16.39
C GLY A 95 4.18 -5.41 -17.72
N GLU A 96 3.93 -6.72 -17.67
CA GLU A 96 4.04 -7.58 -18.85
C GLU A 96 2.79 -7.50 -19.73
N PRO A 97 2.95 -7.50 -21.09
CA PRO A 97 1.81 -7.51 -22.00
C PRO A 97 0.90 -8.71 -21.75
N GLY A 98 -0.41 -8.49 -21.83
CA GLY A 98 -1.43 -9.53 -21.65
C GLY A 98 -1.81 -9.81 -20.22
N VAL A 99 -1.15 -9.20 -19.25
CA VAL A 99 -1.50 -9.32 -17.84
C VAL A 99 -2.00 -7.96 -17.37
N GLU A 100 -3.23 -7.92 -16.86
CA GLU A 100 -3.81 -6.67 -16.37
C GLU A 100 -3.28 -6.35 -14.98
N ARG A 101 -2.10 -5.77 -14.96
CA ARG A 101 -1.44 -5.32 -13.73
C ARG A 101 -0.60 -4.10 -14.00
N VAL A 102 -0.38 -3.30 -12.97
CA VAL A 102 0.56 -2.19 -13.00
C VAL A 102 1.40 -2.21 -11.74
N TYR A 103 2.60 -1.68 -11.84
CA TYR A 103 3.45 -1.41 -10.68
C TYR A 103 3.45 0.08 -10.41
N VAL A 104 3.31 0.44 -9.15
CA VAL A 104 3.39 1.83 -8.71
C VAL A 104 4.32 1.91 -7.51
N THR A 105 4.77 3.11 -7.17
CA THR A 105 5.53 3.33 -5.94
C THR A 105 4.71 4.18 -5.00
N ASP A 106 4.78 3.85 -3.71
CA ASP A 106 4.14 4.68 -2.69
C ASP A 106 4.96 5.97 -2.47
N PRO A 107 4.53 6.90 -1.59
CA PRO A 107 5.25 8.17 -1.42
C PRO A 107 6.68 8.02 -0.93
N PHE A 108 7.04 6.85 -0.42
CA PHE A 108 8.36 6.59 0.15
C PHE A 108 9.26 5.77 -0.79
N GLY A 109 8.73 5.38 -1.97
CA GLY A 109 9.47 4.58 -2.93
C GLY A 109 9.27 3.08 -2.79
N ASN A 110 8.39 2.61 -1.89
CA ASN A 110 8.05 1.19 -1.80
C ASN A 110 7.27 0.76 -3.05
N ARG A 111 7.64 -0.38 -3.61
CA ARG A 111 6.98 -0.92 -4.81
C ARG A 111 5.70 -1.62 -4.44
N LEU A 112 4.65 -1.37 -5.20
CA LEU A 112 3.36 -2.03 -5.07
C LEU A 112 2.95 -2.57 -6.43
N GLU A 113 2.23 -3.70 -6.44
CA GLU A 113 1.63 -4.26 -7.65
C GLU A 113 0.13 -4.21 -7.51
N LEU A 114 -0.56 -3.72 -8.55
CA LEU A 114 -2.02 -3.68 -8.59
C LEU A 114 -2.46 -4.59 -9.72
N ILE A 115 -3.30 -5.57 -9.41
CA ILE A 115 -3.75 -6.59 -10.35
C ILE A 115 -5.26 -6.46 -10.51
N ALA A 116 -5.73 -6.40 -11.74
CA ALA A 116 -7.17 -6.33 -12.00
C ALA A 116 -7.88 -7.57 -11.47
N SER A 117 -8.96 -7.35 -10.73
CA SER A 117 -9.85 -8.42 -10.28
C SER A 117 -11.08 -8.47 -11.19
N ASP A 118 -11.61 -9.66 -11.39
CA ASP A 118 -12.86 -9.84 -12.12
C ASP A 118 -14.09 -9.54 -11.26
N ASP A 119 -13.92 -9.35 -9.98
CA ASP A 119 -15.01 -9.10 -9.04
C ASP A 119 -15.55 -7.66 -9.09
#